data_a2a4c4440568ebbb6b5a6a5db7d6c325
#
_entry.id   a2a4c4440568ebbb6b5a6a5db7d6c325
#
_cell.length_a   1.000
_cell.length_b   1.000
_cell.length_c   1.000
_cell.angle_alpha   90.00
_cell.angle_beta   90.00
_cell.angle_gamma   90.00
#
_symmetry.space_group_name_H-M   'P 1'
#
loop_
_entity.id
_entity.type
_entity.pdbx_description
1 polymer ?
#
loop_
_entity_poly.entity_id
_entity_poly.type
_entity_poly.pdbx_seq_one_letter_code
_entity_poly.pdbx_strand_id
1 'polypeptide(L)'
;NLSEWANFRSTGSVSGWSSLGGQTLNSYGRNLNPCGSSSGSAVAVKDGLVEVAIGTETNGSISCPASVNGIVGIKPTVGLVSRHGIVPISSTQDTAGPMTKSVALAAQVLSAISGFDPKDKATYNIPSTMTFNFADDLSLDGLKNKRLGLLVSGQEYEIGQKLLDKIKNTIAALGGEVVFIEDNREYPGNDEYFLLLYEFKYGIDKYLQSKKNLNVSSLDDLIKFNEANKDEVMQYFDQDIFYQSEEAS
;
A
#
# COMPACT_ATOMS: atom_id res chain seq x y z
N ASN A 1 -7.09 -11.43 5.47
CA ASN A 1 -6.92 -10.49 6.53
C ASN A 1 -5.83 -9.47 6.19
N LEU A 2 -6.04 -8.21 6.43
CA LEU A 2 -4.98 -7.19 6.34
C LEU A 2 -4.13 -7.22 7.61
N SER A 3 -2.94 -6.63 7.56
CA SER A 3 -2.16 -6.40 8.77
C SER A 3 -2.89 -5.42 9.68
N GLU A 4 -2.83 -5.67 10.98
CA GLU A 4 -3.49 -4.83 11.98
C GLU A 4 -2.98 -3.39 11.91
N TRP A 5 -3.93 -2.43 11.87
CA TRP A 5 -3.63 -1.00 11.74
C TRP A 5 -2.64 -0.68 10.62
N ALA A 6 -2.73 -1.42 9.52
CA ALA A 6 -1.86 -1.28 8.34
C ALA A 6 -0.35 -1.33 8.66
N ASN A 7 0.05 -2.14 9.66
CA ASN A 7 1.39 -2.19 10.25
C ASN A 7 1.82 -0.90 10.99
N PHE A 8 0.90 0.00 11.33
CA PHE A 8 1.22 1.28 11.96
C PHE A 8 0.79 1.36 13.43
N ARG A 9 0.74 0.20 14.13
CA ARG A 9 0.54 0.14 15.58
C ARG A 9 1.85 0.06 16.35
N SER A 10 2.80 -0.70 15.85
CA SER A 10 4.08 -0.96 16.51
C SER A 10 5.20 -1.12 15.48
N THR A 11 6.42 -0.74 15.86
CA THR A 11 7.64 -1.08 15.12
C THR A 11 7.87 -2.59 15.03
N GLY A 12 7.29 -3.36 15.95
CA GLY A 12 7.27 -4.82 15.94
C GLY A 12 6.11 -5.45 15.17
N SER A 13 5.31 -4.66 14.42
CA SER A 13 4.15 -5.17 13.68
C SER A 13 4.52 -6.29 12.71
N VAL A 14 3.71 -7.35 12.72
CA VAL A 14 3.90 -8.52 11.85
C VAL A 14 2.97 -8.43 10.65
N SER A 15 3.55 -8.39 9.44
CA SER A 15 2.77 -8.31 8.20
C SER A 15 1.83 -9.49 8.04
N GLY A 16 0.56 -9.18 7.79
CA GLY A 16 -0.50 -10.16 7.60
C GLY A 16 -1.17 -10.66 8.88
N TRP A 17 -0.70 -10.23 10.06
CA TRP A 17 -1.35 -10.58 11.32
C TRP A 17 -2.35 -9.50 11.76
N SER A 18 -3.46 -9.93 12.35
CA SER A 18 -4.34 -9.09 13.15
C SER A 18 -4.97 -9.88 14.28
N SER A 19 -5.30 -9.19 15.39
CA SER A 19 -6.01 -9.76 16.53
C SER A 19 -7.38 -10.34 16.15
N LEU A 20 -8.05 -9.77 15.14
CA LEU A 20 -9.36 -10.23 14.66
C LEU A 20 -9.29 -11.54 13.87
N GLY A 21 -8.29 -11.72 13.02
CA GLY A 21 -8.27 -12.79 12.02
C GLY A 21 -7.00 -13.65 11.99
N GLY A 22 -6.07 -13.44 12.92
CA GLY A 22 -4.80 -14.17 12.97
C GLY A 22 -3.85 -13.84 11.83
N GLN A 23 -3.04 -14.79 11.43
CA GLN A 23 -1.97 -14.62 10.45
C GLN A 23 -2.41 -15.02 9.03
N THR A 24 -2.35 -14.09 8.09
CA THR A 24 -2.38 -14.38 6.65
C THR A 24 -1.04 -15.02 6.25
N LEU A 25 -1.10 -16.12 5.54
CA LEU A 25 0.07 -16.86 5.07
C LEU A 25 0.36 -16.49 3.61
N ASN A 26 1.64 -16.50 3.23
CA ASN A 26 2.05 -16.31 1.84
C ASN A 26 1.61 -17.50 0.98
N SER A 27 1.06 -17.24 -0.21
CA SER A 27 0.53 -18.26 -1.13
C SER A 27 1.59 -19.27 -1.64
N TYR A 28 2.87 -18.90 -1.61
CA TYR A 28 3.96 -19.76 -2.04
C TYR A 28 4.53 -20.67 -0.93
N GLY A 29 4.24 -20.38 0.33
CA GLY A 29 4.70 -21.18 1.44
C GLY A 29 4.47 -20.55 2.81
N ARG A 30 4.17 -21.38 3.80
CA ARG A 30 3.87 -20.95 5.17
C ARG A 30 5.04 -20.26 5.88
N ASN A 31 6.26 -20.53 5.45
CA ASN A 31 7.48 -19.96 6.02
C ASN A 31 7.91 -18.66 5.33
N LEU A 32 7.14 -18.18 4.34
CA LEU A 32 7.40 -16.94 3.64
C LEU A 32 6.52 -15.82 4.21
N ASN A 33 7.08 -14.63 4.30
CA ASN A 33 6.33 -13.46 4.71
C ASN A 33 5.37 -13.05 3.58
N PRO A 34 4.06 -12.84 3.85
CA PRO A 34 3.10 -12.38 2.84
C PRO A 34 3.29 -10.91 2.48
N CYS A 35 4.19 -10.20 3.16
CA CYS A 35 4.28 -8.75 3.20
C CYS A 35 2.94 -8.10 3.61
N GLY A 36 2.91 -6.79 3.71
CA GLY A 36 1.72 -6.05 4.16
C GLY A 36 1.82 -4.57 3.79
N SER A 37 0.78 -3.91 4.16
CA SER A 37 -0.37 -4.26 5.00
C SER A 37 -1.53 -4.94 4.24
N SER A 38 -1.61 -4.87 2.91
CA SER A 38 -2.69 -5.48 2.11
C SER A 38 -2.48 -6.98 1.86
N SER A 39 -1.98 -7.71 2.88
CA SER A 39 -1.62 -9.13 2.80
C SER A 39 -2.80 -10.00 2.35
N GLY A 40 -3.95 -9.84 3.00
CA GLY A 40 -5.14 -10.65 2.71
C GLY A 40 -5.70 -10.39 1.32
N SER A 41 -5.68 -9.13 0.84
CA SER A 41 -6.06 -8.78 -0.52
C SER A 41 -5.17 -9.48 -1.55
N ALA A 42 -3.84 -9.45 -1.34
CA ALA A 42 -2.89 -10.11 -2.24
C ALA A 42 -3.08 -11.61 -2.29
N VAL A 43 -3.15 -12.26 -1.12
CA VAL A 43 -3.30 -13.71 -1.02
C VAL A 43 -4.64 -14.18 -1.60
N ALA A 44 -5.75 -13.47 -1.33
CA ALA A 44 -7.06 -13.83 -1.85
C ALA A 44 -7.10 -13.82 -3.39
N VAL A 45 -6.45 -12.83 -4.01
CA VAL A 45 -6.31 -12.76 -5.48
C VAL A 45 -5.39 -13.86 -5.99
N LYS A 46 -4.22 -14.06 -5.35
CA LYS A 46 -3.25 -15.08 -5.76
C LYS A 46 -3.86 -16.46 -5.76
N ASP A 47 -4.56 -16.82 -4.68
CA ASP A 47 -5.16 -18.14 -4.51
C ASP A 47 -6.48 -18.31 -5.30
N GLY A 48 -6.97 -17.25 -5.95
CA GLY A 48 -8.17 -17.30 -6.79
C GLY A 48 -9.46 -17.31 -5.99
N LEU A 49 -9.44 -16.88 -4.74
CA LEU A 49 -10.66 -16.70 -3.93
C LEU A 49 -11.52 -15.54 -4.48
N VAL A 50 -10.85 -14.54 -5.05
CA VAL A 50 -11.46 -13.41 -5.76
C VAL A 50 -10.61 -13.06 -6.98
N GLU A 51 -11.20 -12.46 -8.01
CA GLU A 51 -10.49 -11.99 -9.19
C GLU A 51 -9.83 -10.63 -8.95
N VAL A 52 -10.46 -9.82 -8.11
CA VAL A 52 -10.08 -8.44 -7.79
C VAL A 52 -10.12 -8.24 -6.29
N ALA A 53 -9.15 -7.54 -5.75
CA ALA A 53 -9.20 -6.96 -4.42
C ALA A 53 -8.70 -5.51 -4.46
N ILE A 54 -9.06 -4.74 -3.44
CA ILE A 54 -8.51 -3.41 -3.20
C ILE A 54 -7.48 -3.53 -2.08
N GLY A 55 -6.32 -2.93 -2.31
CA GLY A 55 -5.33 -2.67 -1.28
C GLY A 55 -5.26 -1.18 -0.94
N THR A 56 -4.58 -0.87 0.14
CA THR A 56 -4.22 0.50 0.52
C THR A 56 -2.72 0.60 0.69
N GLU A 57 -2.18 1.75 0.39
CA GLU A 57 -0.74 1.99 0.54
C GLU A 57 -0.46 3.42 0.97
N THR A 58 0.30 3.54 2.04
CA THR A 58 1.04 4.73 2.40
C THR A 58 2.45 4.56 1.81
N ASN A 59 3.17 3.52 2.26
CA ASN A 59 4.52 3.20 1.82
C ASN A 59 4.70 1.67 1.72
N GLY A 60 4.61 1.12 0.50
CA GLY A 60 4.84 -0.30 0.23
C GLY A 60 3.64 -1.24 0.38
N SER A 61 2.50 -0.80 0.93
CA SER A 61 1.44 -1.70 1.40
C SER A 61 0.53 -2.32 0.33
N ILE A 62 0.63 -1.92 -0.93
CA ILE A 62 0.08 -2.61 -2.11
C ILE A 62 1.22 -3.31 -2.86
N SER A 63 2.29 -2.55 -3.12
CA SER A 63 3.39 -2.98 -3.99
C SER A 63 4.15 -4.18 -3.41
N CYS A 64 4.45 -4.17 -2.11
CA CYS A 64 5.16 -5.29 -1.48
C CYS A 64 4.33 -6.58 -1.45
N PRO A 65 3.10 -6.63 -0.89
CA PRO A 65 2.32 -7.87 -0.90
C PRO A 65 1.97 -8.35 -2.32
N ALA A 66 1.77 -7.44 -3.29
CA ALA A 66 1.59 -7.83 -4.69
C ALA A 66 2.83 -8.52 -5.25
N SER A 67 4.02 -7.96 -5.00
CA SER A 67 5.30 -8.49 -5.47
C SER A 67 5.57 -9.88 -4.90
N VAL A 68 5.51 -10.05 -3.57
CA VAL A 68 5.87 -11.34 -2.93
C VAL A 68 4.84 -12.44 -3.14
N ASN A 69 3.61 -12.10 -3.49
CA ASN A 69 2.58 -13.07 -3.86
C ASN A 69 2.42 -13.23 -5.39
N GLY A 70 3.22 -12.52 -6.20
CA GLY A 70 3.27 -12.67 -7.66
C GLY A 70 1.96 -12.28 -8.36
N ILE A 71 1.39 -11.16 -7.98
CA ILE A 71 0.22 -10.54 -8.61
C ILE A 71 0.54 -9.11 -9.05
N VAL A 72 -0.38 -8.47 -9.74
CA VAL A 72 -0.30 -7.04 -10.10
C VAL A 72 -0.95 -6.20 -9.00
N GLY A 73 -0.20 -5.22 -8.49
CA GLY A 73 -0.71 -4.18 -7.61
C GLY A 73 -0.40 -2.80 -8.20
N ILE A 74 -1.36 -1.89 -8.16
CA ILE A 74 -1.15 -0.51 -8.58
C ILE A 74 -1.33 0.42 -7.39
N LYS A 75 -0.28 1.18 -7.05
CA LYS A 75 -0.38 2.34 -6.18
C LYS A 75 -0.66 3.58 -7.04
N PRO A 76 -1.90 4.10 -7.06
CA PRO A 76 -2.21 5.30 -7.83
C PRO A 76 -1.59 6.55 -7.20
N THR A 77 -1.56 7.64 -7.95
CA THR A 77 -1.28 8.97 -7.41
C THR A 77 -2.30 9.31 -6.33
N VAL A 78 -1.82 9.89 -5.22
CA VAL A 78 -2.69 10.37 -4.13
C VAL A 78 -3.77 11.31 -4.68
N GLY A 79 -5.02 11.03 -4.32
CA GLY A 79 -6.18 11.80 -4.78
C GLY A 79 -6.80 11.31 -6.10
N LEU A 80 -6.19 10.34 -6.81
CA LEU A 80 -6.84 9.75 -7.98
C LEU A 80 -8.05 8.87 -7.58
N VAL A 81 -7.93 8.18 -6.45
CA VAL A 81 -8.97 7.34 -5.85
C VAL A 81 -9.33 7.91 -4.49
N SER A 82 -10.62 7.99 -4.19
CA SER A 82 -11.11 8.46 -2.90
C SER A 82 -10.67 7.54 -1.76
N ARG A 83 -10.26 8.15 -0.65
CA ARG A 83 -9.91 7.47 0.60
C ARG A 83 -11.01 7.55 1.65
N HIS A 84 -12.18 8.10 1.28
CA HIS A 84 -13.30 8.23 2.20
C HIS A 84 -13.75 6.87 2.75
N GLY A 85 -13.74 6.75 4.07
CA GLY A 85 -14.10 5.49 4.76
C GLY A 85 -12.93 4.52 4.97
N ILE A 86 -11.76 4.81 4.44
CA ILE A 86 -10.51 4.06 4.73
C ILE A 86 -9.92 4.57 6.03
N VAL A 87 -9.45 3.66 6.89
CA VAL A 87 -8.70 4.00 8.11
C VAL A 87 -7.38 4.66 7.70
N PRO A 88 -7.12 5.90 8.13
CA PRO A 88 -5.96 6.65 7.64
C PRO A 88 -4.66 6.27 8.37
N ILE A 89 -3.54 6.43 7.66
CA ILE A 89 -2.21 6.65 8.26
C ILE A 89 -1.78 8.09 7.97
N SER A 90 -1.77 8.48 6.69
CA SER A 90 -1.23 9.76 6.26
C SER A 90 -2.14 10.42 5.22
N SER A 91 -2.56 11.64 5.50
CA SER A 91 -3.41 12.41 4.58
C SER A 91 -2.70 12.79 3.29
N THR A 92 -1.36 12.87 3.31
CA THR A 92 -0.52 13.27 2.16
C THR A 92 0.00 12.08 1.36
N GLN A 93 0.02 10.86 1.91
CA GLN A 93 0.63 9.70 1.27
C GLN A 93 -0.33 8.54 0.99
N ASP A 94 -1.43 8.41 1.75
CA ASP A 94 -2.35 7.29 1.60
C ASP A 94 -3.04 7.28 0.24
N THR A 95 -3.17 6.08 -0.30
CA THR A 95 -3.97 5.82 -1.50
C THR A 95 -4.60 4.42 -1.44
N ALA A 96 -5.60 4.20 -2.27
CA ALA A 96 -6.18 2.87 -2.50
C ALA A 96 -5.98 2.48 -3.96
N GLY A 97 -5.79 1.20 -4.22
CA GLY A 97 -5.56 0.74 -5.57
C GLY A 97 -5.89 -0.74 -5.80
N PRO A 98 -5.98 -1.15 -7.06
CA PRO A 98 -6.35 -2.50 -7.43
C PRO A 98 -5.21 -3.49 -7.22
N MET A 99 -5.59 -4.70 -6.84
CA MET A 99 -4.76 -5.89 -6.77
C MET A 99 -5.43 -7.01 -7.58
N THR A 100 -4.76 -7.50 -8.63
CA THR A 100 -5.33 -8.44 -9.61
C THR A 100 -4.27 -9.38 -10.18
N LYS A 101 -4.67 -10.38 -10.97
CA LYS A 101 -3.70 -11.28 -11.66
C LYS A 101 -3.18 -10.72 -12.99
N SER A 102 -3.80 -9.66 -13.55
CA SER A 102 -3.38 -9.10 -14.84
C SER A 102 -3.42 -7.58 -14.86
N VAL A 103 -2.52 -6.97 -15.65
CA VAL A 103 -2.47 -5.52 -15.83
C VAL A 103 -3.77 -4.97 -16.43
N ALA A 104 -4.36 -5.70 -17.39
CA ALA A 104 -5.61 -5.29 -18.02
C ALA A 104 -6.75 -5.16 -17.00
N LEU A 105 -6.91 -6.17 -16.14
CA LEU A 105 -7.93 -6.12 -15.10
C LEU A 105 -7.63 -5.04 -14.05
N ALA A 106 -6.35 -4.85 -13.68
CA ALA A 106 -5.97 -3.78 -12.76
C ALA A 106 -6.31 -2.39 -13.34
N ALA A 107 -6.08 -2.17 -14.64
CA ALA A 107 -6.41 -0.93 -15.32
C ALA A 107 -7.94 -0.69 -15.37
N GLN A 108 -8.73 -1.74 -15.65
CA GLN A 108 -10.20 -1.66 -15.62
C GLN A 108 -10.72 -1.30 -14.23
N VAL A 109 -10.20 -1.95 -13.19
CA VAL A 109 -10.59 -1.66 -11.80
C VAL A 109 -10.17 -0.23 -11.42
N LEU A 110 -8.96 0.19 -11.77
CA LEU A 110 -8.50 1.55 -11.51
C LEU A 110 -9.43 2.57 -12.20
N SER A 111 -9.83 2.31 -13.45
CA SER A 111 -10.80 3.16 -14.15
C SER A 111 -12.12 3.27 -13.39
N ALA A 112 -12.60 2.17 -12.83
CA ALA A 112 -13.89 2.13 -12.12
C ALA A 112 -13.87 2.85 -10.76
N ILE A 113 -12.71 2.85 -10.06
CA ILE A 113 -12.58 3.43 -8.71
C ILE A 113 -12.00 4.84 -8.69
N SER A 114 -11.50 5.34 -9.84
CA SER A 114 -10.95 6.70 -9.96
C SER A 114 -12.06 7.73 -10.10
N GLY A 115 -11.84 8.93 -9.54
CA GLY A 115 -12.74 10.04 -9.76
C GLY A 115 -12.89 10.97 -8.56
N PHE A 116 -13.60 12.07 -8.80
CA PHE A 116 -13.89 13.08 -7.80
C PHE A 116 -14.85 12.54 -6.72
N ASP A 117 -14.50 12.80 -5.46
CA ASP A 117 -15.37 12.55 -4.30
C ASP A 117 -15.39 13.81 -3.41
N PRO A 118 -16.56 14.44 -3.19
CA PRO A 118 -16.66 15.63 -2.32
C PRO A 118 -16.29 15.33 -0.86
N LYS A 119 -16.17 14.09 -0.46
CA LYS A 119 -15.80 13.68 0.89
C LYS A 119 -14.29 13.48 1.08
N ASP A 120 -13.50 13.42 -0.01
CA ASP A 120 -12.05 13.39 0.02
C ASP A 120 -11.44 14.55 -0.75
N LYS A 121 -10.93 15.55 -0.01
CA LYS A 121 -10.35 16.76 -0.60
C LYS A 121 -9.17 16.51 -1.54
N ALA A 122 -8.45 15.41 -1.39
CA ALA A 122 -7.34 15.09 -2.29
C ALA A 122 -7.82 14.88 -3.73
N THR A 123 -9.06 14.44 -3.92
CA THR A 123 -9.65 14.24 -5.26
C THR A 123 -9.98 15.55 -5.98
N TYR A 124 -9.94 16.69 -5.29
CA TYR A 124 -10.25 18.01 -5.87
C TYR A 124 -9.20 18.47 -6.88
N ASN A 125 -8.01 17.89 -6.83
CA ASN A 125 -6.91 18.17 -7.77
C ASN A 125 -7.03 17.39 -9.09
N ILE A 126 -8.04 16.52 -9.24
CA ILE A 126 -8.29 15.81 -10.49
C ILE A 126 -8.71 16.82 -11.56
N PRO A 127 -7.99 16.92 -12.71
CA PRO A 127 -8.38 17.79 -13.78
C PRO A 127 -9.77 17.43 -14.31
N SER A 128 -10.63 18.42 -14.53
CA SER A 128 -11.99 18.20 -15.06
C SER A 128 -12.01 17.59 -16.47
N THR A 129 -10.89 17.64 -17.18
CA THR A 129 -10.70 17.04 -18.51
C THR A 129 -10.16 15.62 -18.45
N MET A 130 -9.84 15.11 -17.26
CA MET A 130 -9.28 13.76 -17.11
C MET A 130 -10.35 12.71 -17.38
N THR A 131 -10.00 11.72 -18.21
CA THR A 131 -10.78 10.52 -18.44
C THR A 131 -10.13 9.33 -17.73
N PHE A 132 -10.92 8.37 -17.31
CA PHE A 132 -10.45 7.23 -16.51
C PHE A 132 -10.53 5.92 -17.29
N ASN A 133 -10.07 5.92 -18.54
CA ASN A 133 -10.07 4.75 -19.44
C ASN A 133 -8.69 4.10 -19.51
N PHE A 134 -8.11 3.78 -18.35
CA PHE A 134 -6.72 3.27 -18.27
C PHE A 134 -6.49 1.95 -19.00
N ALA A 135 -7.53 1.20 -19.32
CA ALA A 135 -7.42 -0.05 -20.07
C ALA A 135 -7.35 0.15 -21.60
N ASP A 136 -7.85 1.28 -22.12
CA ASP A 136 -7.95 1.53 -23.55
C ASP A 136 -6.58 1.74 -24.21
N ASP A 137 -5.61 2.25 -23.46
CA ASP A 137 -4.24 2.53 -23.93
C ASP A 137 -3.28 1.34 -23.79
N LEU A 138 -3.75 0.18 -23.32
CA LEU A 138 -2.91 -1.00 -23.20
C LEU A 138 -2.58 -1.60 -24.56
N SER A 139 -1.26 -1.73 -24.83
CA SER A 139 -0.74 -2.25 -26.08
C SER A 139 0.46 -3.17 -25.85
N LEU A 140 0.55 -4.25 -26.63
CA LEU A 140 1.75 -5.11 -26.68
C LEU A 140 2.97 -4.38 -27.24
N ASP A 141 2.75 -3.33 -28.06
CA ASP A 141 3.79 -2.47 -28.62
C ASP A 141 4.12 -1.25 -27.73
N GLY A 142 3.56 -1.20 -26.51
CA GLY A 142 3.68 -0.03 -25.62
C GLY A 142 5.11 0.37 -25.26
N LEU A 143 6.07 -0.56 -25.30
CA LEU A 143 7.49 -0.30 -25.04
C LEU A 143 8.30 0.04 -26.31
N LYS A 144 7.75 -0.16 -27.48
CA LYS A 144 8.45 0.06 -28.75
C LYS A 144 8.90 1.52 -28.90
N ASN A 145 10.19 1.73 -29.14
CA ASN A 145 10.83 3.04 -29.23
C ASN A 145 10.71 3.90 -27.95
N LYS A 146 10.45 3.28 -26.79
CA LYS A 146 10.48 3.97 -25.50
C LYS A 146 11.83 3.81 -24.83
N ARG A 147 12.29 4.87 -24.16
CA ARG A 147 13.48 4.86 -23.32
C ARG A 147 13.06 4.84 -21.87
N LEU A 148 13.44 3.79 -21.13
CA LEU A 148 13.08 3.58 -19.75
C LEU A 148 14.30 3.76 -18.85
N GLY A 149 14.17 4.62 -17.83
CA GLY A 149 15.13 4.70 -16.74
C GLY A 149 14.94 3.53 -15.79
N LEU A 150 16.01 2.79 -15.52
CA LEU A 150 16.01 1.73 -14.51
C LEU A 150 16.85 2.19 -13.34
N LEU A 151 16.17 2.45 -12.21
CA LEU A 151 16.84 2.80 -10.96
C LEU A 151 17.54 1.56 -10.41
N VAL A 152 18.82 1.69 -10.09
CA VAL A 152 19.64 0.54 -9.70
C VAL A 152 19.91 0.61 -8.21
N SER A 153 19.32 -0.32 -7.46
CA SER A 153 19.58 -0.55 -6.04
C SER A 153 19.58 -2.05 -5.76
N GLY A 154 20.29 -2.50 -4.73
CA GLY A 154 20.34 -3.92 -4.35
C GLY A 154 21.15 -4.79 -5.31
N GLN A 155 22.08 -4.21 -6.07
CA GLN A 155 22.94 -4.90 -7.03
C GLN A 155 24.00 -5.80 -6.38
N GLU A 156 24.26 -5.58 -5.12
CA GLU A 156 25.18 -6.37 -4.30
C GLU A 156 24.75 -7.83 -4.15
N TYR A 157 23.48 -8.14 -4.45
CA TYR A 157 22.95 -9.48 -4.39
C TYR A 157 22.89 -10.13 -5.78
N GLU A 158 23.38 -11.37 -5.93
CA GLU A 158 23.34 -12.11 -7.20
C GLU A 158 21.93 -12.23 -7.80
N ILE A 159 20.92 -12.41 -6.94
CA ILE A 159 19.52 -12.47 -7.39
C ILE A 159 19.03 -11.12 -7.95
N GLY A 160 19.52 -10.02 -7.37
CA GLY A 160 19.23 -8.67 -7.88
C GLY A 160 19.78 -8.46 -9.30
N GLN A 161 21.03 -8.88 -9.55
CA GLN A 161 21.65 -8.82 -10.88
C GLN A 161 20.86 -9.62 -11.92
N LYS A 162 20.51 -10.89 -11.59
CA LYS A 162 19.71 -11.74 -12.48
C LYS A 162 18.35 -11.12 -12.83
N LEU A 163 17.72 -10.47 -11.85
CA LEU A 163 16.43 -9.77 -12.07
C LEU A 163 16.60 -8.57 -12.99
N LEU A 164 17.63 -7.73 -12.75
CA LEU A 164 17.94 -6.57 -13.59
C LEU A 164 18.23 -6.98 -15.04
N ASP A 165 19.03 -8.03 -15.25
CA ASP A 165 19.31 -8.57 -16.57
C ASP A 165 18.05 -9.07 -17.27
N LYS A 166 17.18 -9.76 -16.53
CA LYS A 166 15.90 -10.22 -17.08
C LYS A 166 15.01 -9.06 -17.50
N ILE A 167 14.88 -8.02 -16.66
CA ILE A 167 14.09 -6.81 -16.96
C ILE A 167 14.65 -6.12 -18.20
N LYS A 168 15.96 -5.86 -18.24
CA LYS A 168 16.65 -5.22 -19.37
C LYS A 168 16.42 -5.99 -20.68
N ASN A 169 16.64 -7.31 -20.65
CA ASN A 169 16.47 -8.16 -21.82
C ASN A 169 15.01 -8.22 -22.29
N THR A 170 14.05 -8.22 -21.37
CA THR A 170 12.62 -8.19 -21.70
C THR A 170 12.24 -6.87 -22.36
N ILE A 171 12.68 -5.74 -21.81
CA ILE A 171 12.42 -4.41 -22.39
C ILE A 171 13.02 -4.31 -23.80
N ALA A 172 14.27 -4.77 -23.98
CA ALA A 172 14.95 -4.77 -25.28
C ALA A 172 14.22 -5.65 -26.31
N ALA A 173 13.77 -6.84 -25.91
CA ALA A 173 12.99 -7.74 -26.76
C ALA A 173 11.64 -7.14 -27.21
N LEU A 174 11.08 -6.24 -26.42
CA LEU A 174 9.84 -5.50 -26.73
C LEU A 174 10.11 -4.17 -27.46
N GLY A 175 11.34 -3.94 -27.90
CA GLY A 175 11.73 -2.77 -28.69
C GLY A 175 11.96 -1.48 -27.90
N GLY A 176 12.10 -1.58 -26.58
CA GLY A 176 12.47 -0.49 -25.69
C GLY A 176 13.98 -0.39 -25.45
N GLU A 177 14.43 0.76 -24.96
CA GLU A 177 15.81 1.03 -24.52
C GLU A 177 15.84 1.21 -23.00
N VAL A 178 16.85 0.63 -22.33
CA VAL A 178 17.08 0.81 -20.91
C VAL A 178 18.25 1.74 -20.65
N VAL A 179 18.04 2.76 -19.83
CA VAL A 179 19.08 3.64 -19.29
C VAL A 179 19.15 3.39 -17.78
N PHE A 180 20.33 3.00 -17.27
CA PHE A 180 20.53 2.87 -15.83
C PHE A 180 20.63 4.25 -15.19
N ILE A 181 19.94 4.43 -14.07
CA ILE A 181 19.91 5.66 -13.30
C ILE A 181 20.43 5.33 -11.89
N GLU A 182 21.45 6.06 -11.46
CA GLU A 182 21.90 6.03 -10.06
C GLU A 182 20.96 6.88 -9.21
N ASP A 183 20.53 6.32 -8.09
CA ASP A 183 19.67 7.06 -7.16
C ASP A 183 20.53 7.88 -6.20
N ASN A 184 20.71 9.16 -6.53
CA ASN A 184 21.45 10.12 -5.73
C ASN A 184 20.51 11.00 -4.88
N ARG A 185 19.24 10.63 -4.71
CA ARG A 185 18.30 11.40 -3.89
C ARG A 185 18.58 11.18 -2.41
N GLU A 186 18.54 12.25 -1.66
CA GLU A 186 18.46 12.19 -0.20
C GLU A 186 16.98 11.96 0.19
N TYR A 187 16.77 10.95 1.00
CA TYR A 187 15.43 10.64 1.52
C TYR A 187 15.28 11.22 2.92
N PRO A 188 14.17 11.92 3.22
CA PRO A 188 13.99 12.65 4.48
C PRO A 188 13.74 11.76 5.70
N GLY A 189 13.89 10.47 5.62
CA GLY A 189 13.85 9.46 6.68
C GLY A 189 13.09 9.83 7.96
N ASN A 190 13.76 10.50 8.89
CA ASN A 190 13.16 10.88 10.17
C ASN A 190 12.03 11.91 10.03
N ASP A 191 12.14 12.84 9.09
CA ASP A 191 11.10 13.86 8.87
C ASP A 191 9.85 13.23 8.28
N GLU A 192 10.00 12.26 7.36
CA GLU A 192 8.88 11.47 6.85
C GLU A 192 8.19 10.70 7.99
N TYR A 193 8.96 10.01 8.83
CA TYR A 193 8.41 9.26 9.94
C TYR A 193 7.65 10.16 10.92
N PHE A 194 8.21 11.32 11.27
CA PHE A 194 7.52 12.30 12.10
C PHE A 194 6.21 12.79 11.47
N LEU A 195 6.23 13.06 10.17
CA LEU A 195 5.01 13.45 9.43
C LEU A 195 3.93 12.35 9.51
N LEU A 196 4.32 11.08 9.37
CA LEU A 196 3.40 9.96 9.49
C LEU A 196 2.77 9.88 10.87
N LEU A 197 3.56 10.04 11.95
CA LEU A 197 3.06 10.04 13.32
C LEU A 197 2.04 11.16 13.54
N TYR A 198 2.38 12.38 13.12
CA TYR A 198 1.53 13.56 13.22
C TYR A 198 0.21 13.39 12.45
N GLU A 199 0.29 13.00 11.18
CA GLU A 199 -0.90 12.84 10.34
C GLU A 199 -1.78 11.68 10.80
N PHE A 200 -1.17 10.60 11.33
CA PHE A 200 -1.90 9.47 11.89
C PHE A 200 -2.76 9.90 13.08
N LYS A 201 -2.19 10.61 14.06
CA LYS A 201 -2.93 11.11 15.23
C LYS A 201 -4.19 11.86 14.82
N TYR A 202 -4.05 12.90 14.00
CA TYR A 202 -5.18 13.72 13.58
C TYR A 202 -6.16 12.98 12.65
N GLY A 203 -5.63 12.12 11.80
CA GLY A 203 -6.42 11.30 10.89
C GLY A 203 -7.31 10.30 11.62
N ILE A 204 -6.76 9.57 12.61
CA ILE A 204 -7.49 8.58 13.40
C ILE A 204 -8.56 9.25 14.25
N ASP A 205 -8.24 10.32 14.95
CA ASP A 205 -9.23 11.03 15.77
C ASP A 205 -10.44 11.47 14.92
N LYS A 206 -10.17 12.09 13.78
CA LYS A 206 -11.22 12.50 12.84
C LYS A 206 -12.01 11.33 12.28
N TYR A 207 -11.34 10.23 11.96
CA TYR A 207 -11.98 9.02 11.45
C TYR A 207 -12.93 8.43 12.48
N LEU A 208 -12.47 8.23 13.72
CA LEU A 208 -13.26 7.65 14.80
C LEU A 208 -14.47 8.54 15.16
N GLN A 209 -14.28 9.86 15.28
CA GLN A 209 -15.36 10.82 15.53
C GLN A 209 -16.43 10.81 14.43
N SER A 210 -16.07 10.46 13.19
CA SER A 210 -17.01 10.32 12.08
C SER A 210 -17.90 9.08 12.17
N LYS A 211 -17.56 8.11 13.03
CA LYS A 211 -18.28 6.84 13.18
C LYS A 211 -19.33 6.91 14.27
N LYS A 212 -20.51 6.40 13.97
CA LYS A 212 -21.58 6.26 14.96
C LYS A 212 -21.44 4.92 15.67
N ASN A 213 -21.81 4.90 16.95
CA ASN A 213 -21.87 3.68 17.76
C ASN A 213 -20.50 3.01 18.05
N LEU A 214 -19.40 3.77 18.06
CA LEU A 214 -18.13 3.32 18.63
C LEU A 214 -18.00 3.87 20.05
N ASN A 215 -17.36 3.07 20.93
CA ASN A 215 -17.02 3.47 22.29
C ASN A 215 -15.63 4.15 22.36
N VAL A 216 -14.99 4.39 21.21
CA VAL A 216 -13.69 5.04 21.05
C VAL A 216 -13.83 6.19 20.05
N SER A 217 -13.21 7.32 20.37
CA SER A 217 -13.31 8.56 19.58
C SER A 217 -11.96 9.22 19.29
N SER A 218 -10.88 8.68 19.84
CA SER A 218 -9.53 9.23 19.72
C SER A 218 -8.49 8.11 19.72
N LEU A 219 -7.26 8.46 19.36
CA LEU A 219 -6.11 7.57 19.46
C LEU A 219 -5.83 7.19 20.92
N ASP A 220 -5.98 8.13 21.85
CA ASP A 220 -5.85 7.87 23.29
C ASP A 220 -6.88 6.83 23.78
N ASP A 221 -8.13 6.90 23.30
CA ASP A 221 -9.14 5.87 23.60
C ASP A 221 -8.74 4.49 23.08
N LEU A 222 -8.13 4.43 21.86
CA LEU A 222 -7.62 3.18 21.29
C LEU A 222 -6.45 2.61 22.10
N ILE A 223 -5.54 3.46 22.54
CA ILE A 223 -4.41 3.08 23.41
C ILE A 223 -4.93 2.43 24.68
N LYS A 224 -5.86 3.10 25.36
CA LYS A 224 -6.50 2.59 26.61
C LYS A 224 -7.26 1.29 26.38
N PHE A 225 -7.97 1.19 25.26
CA PHE A 225 -8.67 -0.05 24.89
C PHE A 225 -7.70 -1.22 24.71
N ASN A 226 -6.60 -1.00 23.99
CA ASN A 226 -5.60 -2.04 23.78
C ASN A 226 -4.93 -2.46 25.09
N GLU A 227 -4.61 -1.50 25.97
CA GLU A 227 -4.04 -1.79 27.30
C GLU A 227 -4.97 -2.64 28.16
N ALA A 228 -6.27 -2.30 28.15
CA ALA A 228 -7.28 -3.04 28.90
C ALA A 228 -7.53 -4.46 28.37
N ASN A 229 -7.23 -4.70 27.07
CA ASN A 229 -7.44 -5.98 26.38
C ASN A 229 -6.13 -6.59 25.87
N LYS A 230 -4.99 -6.27 26.47
CA LYS A 230 -3.67 -6.63 25.97
C LYS A 230 -3.46 -8.12 25.71
N ASP A 231 -4.04 -8.98 26.53
CA ASP A 231 -3.93 -10.43 26.40
C ASP A 231 -4.60 -10.96 25.12
N GLU A 232 -5.55 -10.22 24.56
CA GLU A 232 -6.26 -10.56 23.33
C GLU A 232 -5.68 -9.84 22.10
N VAL A 233 -5.35 -8.55 22.23
CA VAL A 233 -5.00 -7.71 21.07
C VAL A 233 -3.51 -7.40 20.94
N MET A 234 -2.69 -7.64 21.99
CA MET A 234 -1.25 -7.36 21.98
C MET A 234 -0.39 -8.63 22.23
N GLN A 235 -0.84 -9.79 21.76
CA GLN A 235 -0.18 -11.10 22.00
C GLN A 235 1.24 -11.18 21.42
N TYR A 236 1.55 -10.46 20.33
CA TYR A 236 2.80 -10.60 19.59
C TYR A 236 3.63 -9.32 19.55
N PHE A 237 3.03 -8.15 19.68
CA PHE A 237 3.69 -6.85 19.67
C PHE A 237 2.85 -5.79 20.38
N ASP A 238 3.52 -4.77 20.86
CA ASP A 238 2.97 -3.64 21.58
C ASP A 238 2.38 -2.56 20.63
N GLN A 239 2.20 -1.33 21.08
CA GLN A 239 1.62 -0.19 20.38
C GLN A 239 2.51 1.07 20.48
N ASP A 240 3.82 0.88 20.37
CA ASP A 240 4.81 1.95 20.52
C ASP A 240 4.62 3.09 19.50
N ILE A 241 4.18 2.80 18.27
CA ILE A 241 3.85 3.83 17.29
C ILE A 241 2.62 4.65 17.72
N PHE A 242 1.64 4.06 18.36
CA PHE A 242 0.49 4.79 18.88
C PHE A 242 0.90 5.79 19.97
N TYR A 243 1.78 5.38 20.89
CA TYR A 243 2.32 6.30 21.92
C TYR A 243 3.11 7.44 21.26
N GLN A 244 4.00 7.14 20.31
CA GLN A 244 4.76 8.14 19.60
C GLN A 244 3.86 9.11 18.80
N SER A 245 2.79 8.60 18.21
CA SER A 245 1.82 9.42 17.45
C SER A 245 1.04 10.34 18.39
N GLU A 246 0.68 9.88 19.59
CA GLU A 246 -0.02 10.72 20.59
C GLU A 246 0.88 11.86 21.09
N GLU A 247 2.20 11.64 21.16
CA GLU A 247 3.20 12.63 21.56
C GLU A 247 3.59 13.60 20.43
N ALA A 248 3.33 13.24 19.17
CA ALA A 248 3.70 14.03 17.99
C ALA A 248 2.77 15.24 17.71
N SER A 249 1.94 15.64 18.66
CA SER A 249 0.93 16.72 18.54
C SER A 249 1.49 18.12 18.84
#